data_0223ff913c7ec4d7eab985056345f728
#
_entry.id   0223ff913c7ec4d7eab985056345f728
#
_cell.length_a   1.000
_cell.length_b   1.000
_cell.length_c   1.000
_cell.angle_alpha   90.00
_cell.angle_beta   90.00
_cell.angle_gamma   90.00
#
_symmetry.space_group_name_H-M   'P 1'
#
loop_
_entity.id
_entity.type
_entity.pdbx_description
1 polymer ?
#
loop_
_entity_poly.entity_id
_entity_poly.type
_entity_poly.pdbx_seq_one_letter_code
_entity_poly.pdbx_strand_id
1 'polypeptide(L)'
;MENLEKPQLLSGPFAYNGEKNIIPESPTGSYLASIQEGFPPITMLPKKQGGVPPEGKDFNGLGNLLSQFYFYVQNGGVYTFEQ
;
A
#
# COMPACT_ATOMS: atom_id res chain seq x y z
N MET A 1 -7.47 26.87 15.08
CA MET A 1 -7.45 25.42 14.86
C MET A 1 -7.13 24.72 16.15
N GLU A 2 -8.00 24.01 16.59
CA GLU A 2 -7.73 23.29 17.79
C GLU A 2 -8.26 21.90 17.64
N ASN A 3 -7.96 21.08 18.57
CA ASN A 3 -8.58 19.77 18.68
C ASN A 3 -8.30 18.84 17.52
N LEU A 4 -7.15 19.01 16.94
CA LEU A 4 -6.65 17.96 16.06
C LEU A 4 -6.16 16.84 16.94
N GLU A 5 -6.80 15.71 16.82
CA GLU A 5 -6.35 14.58 17.59
C GLU A 5 -5.12 14.00 16.96
N LYS A 6 -4.21 13.59 17.79
CA LYS A 6 -2.99 12.96 17.30
C LYS A 6 -3.32 11.59 16.75
N PRO A 7 -2.77 11.24 15.60
CA PRO A 7 -2.96 9.88 15.11
C PRO A 7 -2.31 8.89 16.04
N GLN A 8 -2.79 7.66 15.94
CA GLN A 8 -2.21 6.58 16.72
C GLN A 8 -0.77 6.36 16.32
N LEU A 9 0.10 6.16 17.30
CA LEU A 9 1.47 5.79 17.02
C LEU A 9 1.53 4.33 16.63
N LEU A 10 2.33 4.04 15.63
CA LEU A 10 2.50 2.68 15.14
C LEU A 10 3.80 2.11 15.67
N SER A 11 3.80 0.79 15.92
CA SER A 11 5.04 0.10 16.29
C SER A 11 5.82 -0.35 15.06
N GLY A 12 5.23 -0.23 13.89
CA GLY A 12 5.89 -0.54 12.64
C GLY A 12 4.94 -0.23 11.52
N PRO A 13 5.38 -0.35 10.26
CA PRO A 13 4.47 -0.15 9.14
C PRO A 13 3.45 -1.28 9.08
N PHE A 14 2.34 -1.02 8.41
CA PHE A 14 1.26 -1.99 8.29
C PHE A 14 1.80 -3.32 7.79
N ALA A 15 1.36 -4.41 8.38
CA ALA A 15 1.73 -5.77 7.99
C ALA A 15 3.24 -6.01 8.05
N TYR A 16 3.93 -5.38 9.02
CA TYR A 16 5.37 -5.54 9.05
C TYR A 16 5.78 -6.98 9.40
N ASN A 17 4.91 -7.74 10.03
CA ASN A 17 5.15 -9.16 10.31
C ASN A 17 4.24 -10.08 9.50
N GLY A 18 3.53 -9.54 8.54
CA GLY A 18 2.60 -10.32 7.75
C GLY A 18 3.12 -10.60 6.36
N GLU A 19 2.50 -11.57 5.70
CA GLU A 19 2.84 -11.86 4.33
C GLU A 19 2.41 -10.73 3.43
N LYS A 20 3.28 -10.31 2.54
CA LYS A 20 2.97 -9.20 1.66
C LYS A 20 3.81 -9.29 0.42
N ASN A 21 3.28 -8.73 -0.64
CA ASN A 21 4.04 -8.54 -1.88
C ASN A 21 4.62 -7.15 -1.88
N ILE A 22 5.80 -7.01 -2.47
CA ILE A 22 6.33 -5.68 -2.76
C ILE A 22 5.61 -5.18 -3.99
N ILE A 23 5.04 -3.97 -3.90
CA ILE A 23 4.31 -3.41 -5.04
C ILE A 23 5.33 -2.91 -6.06
N PRO A 24 5.40 -3.51 -7.24
CA PRO A 24 6.38 -3.08 -8.23
C PRO A 24 5.96 -1.79 -8.92
N GLU A 25 6.92 -1.15 -9.55
CA GLU A 25 6.64 0.06 -10.31
C GLU A 25 5.73 -0.24 -11.48
N SER A 26 6.04 -1.28 -12.23
CA SER A 26 5.30 -1.66 -13.43
C SER A 26 4.54 -2.95 -13.22
N PRO A 27 3.47 -3.16 -13.96
CA PRO A 27 2.69 -4.40 -13.81
C PRO A 27 3.52 -5.65 -14.07
N THR A 28 3.32 -6.68 -13.24
CA THR A 28 4.04 -7.94 -13.39
C THR A 28 3.11 -9.12 -13.62
N GLY A 29 1.82 -8.95 -13.41
CA GLY A 29 0.87 -10.03 -13.61
C GLY A 29 -0.49 -9.48 -13.93
N SER A 30 -1.37 -10.34 -14.42
CA SER A 30 -2.65 -9.88 -14.96
C SER A 30 -3.59 -9.34 -13.88
N TYR A 31 -3.40 -9.74 -12.62
CA TYR A 31 -4.29 -9.28 -11.55
C TYR A 31 -3.53 -8.66 -10.39
N LEU A 32 -2.23 -8.46 -10.52
CA LEU A 32 -1.40 -7.95 -9.45
C LEU A 32 -1.27 -6.44 -9.53
N ALA A 33 -1.15 -5.80 -8.38
CA ALA A 33 -1.09 -4.35 -8.32
C ALA A 33 0.29 -3.83 -8.67
N SER A 34 0.34 -2.58 -9.14
CA SER A 34 1.59 -1.89 -9.42
C SER A 34 1.42 -0.42 -9.07
N ILE A 35 2.56 0.26 -8.94
CA ILE A 35 2.53 1.69 -8.66
C ILE A 35 1.88 2.44 -9.82
N GLN A 36 2.22 2.05 -11.05
CA GLN A 36 1.72 2.77 -12.22
C GLN A 36 0.22 2.62 -12.42
N GLU A 37 -0.31 1.43 -12.16
CA GLU A 37 -1.70 1.17 -12.52
C GLU A 37 -2.60 0.82 -11.36
N GLY A 38 -2.05 0.64 -10.17
CA GLY A 38 -2.84 0.20 -9.04
C GLY A 38 -3.36 -1.21 -9.25
N PHE A 39 -4.55 -1.47 -8.79
CA PHE A 39 -5.18 -2.77 -9.02
C PHE A 39 -5.78 -2.79 -10.42
N PRO A 40 -5.44 -3.79 -11.24
CA PRO A 40 -5.87 -3.76 -12.64
C PRO A 40 -7.38 -3.99 -12.78
N PRO A 41 -7.95 -3.64 -13.93
CA PRO A 41 -9.39 -3.73 -14.11
C PRO A 41 -9.99 -5.09 -13.86
N ILE A 42 -9.25 -6.17 -14.12
CA ILE A 42 -9.77 -7.51 -13.90
C ILE A 42 -10.16 -7.75 -12.44
N THR A 43 -9.53 -7.01 -11.51
CA THR A 43 -9.85 -7.15 -10.09
C THR A 43 -11.13 -6.42 -9.72
N MET A 44 -11.68 -5.65 -10.64
CA MET A 44 -12.87 -4.86 -10.41
C MET A 44 -14.10 -5.43 -11.08
N LEU A 45 -13.96 -6.57 -11.75
CA LEU A 45 -15.07 -7.23 -12.40
C LEU A 45 -15.65 -8.31 -11.51
N PRO A 46 -16.95 -8.57 -11.62
CA PRO A 46 -17.54 -9.72 -10.94
C PRO A 46 -16.93 -11.02 -11.47
N LYS A 47 -16.88 -12.04 -10.63
CA LYS A 47 -16.35 -13.31 -11.05
C LYS A 47 -17.10 -13.87 -12.25
N LYS A 48 -18.41 -13.63 -12.31
CA LYS A 48 -19.22 -14.12 -13.42
C LYS A 48 -18.77 -13.57 -14.76
N GLN A 49 -18.10 -12.43 -14.75
CA GLN A 49 -17.63 -11.79 -15.96
C GLN A 49 -16.14 -11.95 -16.14
N GLY A 50 -15.56 -12.94 -15.51
CA GLY A 50 -14.14 -13.21 -15.66
C GLY A 50 -13.24 -12.47 -14.70
N GLY A 51 -13.82 -11.83 -13.67
CA GLY A 51 -13.03 -11.11 -12.71
C GLY A 51 -12.22 -12.03 -11.84
N VAL A 52 -11.07 -11.53 -11.39
CA VAL A 52 -10.19 -12.23 -10.47
C VAL A 52 -10.04 -11.35 -9.24
N PRO A 53 -10.34 -11.87 -8.04
CA PRO A 53 -10.23 -11.04 -6.84
C PRO A 53 -8.82 -10.51 -6.66
N PRO A 54 -8.68 -9.32 -6.07
CA PRO A 54 -7.34 -8.80 -5.78
C PRO A 54 -6.60 -9.73 -4.82
N GLU A 55 -5.29 -9.69 -4.92
CA GLU A 55 -4.44 -10.52 -4.08
C GLU A 55 -4.31 -9.89 -2.69
N GLY A 56 -4.61 -10.67 -1.64
CA GLY A 56 -4.50 -10.17 -0.27
C GLY A 56 -3.11 -9.68 0.07
N LYS A 57 -2.08 -10.35 -0.45
CA LYS A 57 -0.72 -9.92 -0.19
C LYS A 57 -0.42 -8.57 -0.81
N ASP A 58 -1.13 -8.20 -1.88
CA ASP A 58 -0.99 -6.88 -2.48
C ASP A 58 -1.58 -5.81 -1.57
N PHE A 59 -2.70 -6.11 -0.92
CA PHE A 59 -3.24 -5.16 0.06
C PHE A 59 -2.27 -4.96 1.20
N ASN A 60 -1.69 -6.04 1.71
CA ASN A 60 -0.70 -5.92 2.77
C ASN A 60 0.52 -5.14 2.30
N GLY A 61 0.94 -5.38 1.07
CA GLY A 61 2.08 -4.67 0.51
C GLY A 61 1.81 -3.19 0.32
N LEU A 62 0.61 -2.86 -0.16
CA LEU A 62 0.23 -1.47 -0.34
C LEU A 62 0.17 -0.75 0.99
N GLY A 63 -0.48 -1.36 2.00
CA GLY A 63 -0.53 -0.76 3.32
C GLY A 63 0.85 -0.58 3.91
N ASN A 64 1.71 -1.57 3.71
CA ASN A 64 3.08 -1.48 4.17
C ASN A 64 3.82 -0.32 3.52
N LEU A 65 3.69 -0.20 2.20
CA LEU A 65 4.36 0.86 1.45
C LEU A 65 3.95 2.24 1.96
N LEU A 66 2.65 2.46 2.11
CA LEU A 66 2.16 3.78 2.53
C LEU A 66 2.52 4.08 3.97
N SER A 67 2.40 3.07 4.84
CA SER A 67 2.67 3.30 6.24
C SER A 67 4.15 3.35 6.58
N GLN A 68 5.03 2.91 5.65
CA GLN A 68 6.46 3.14 5.84
C GLN A 68 6.76 4.64 5.95
N PHE A 69 6.14 5.44 5.09
CA PHE A 69 6.33 6.87 5.16
C PHE A 69 5.79 7.42 6.48
N TYR A 70 4.60 6.97 6.85
CA TYR A 70 3.98 7.40 8.09
C TYR A 70 4.89 7.09 9.28
N PHE A 71 5.40 5.87 9.32
CA PHE A 71 6.23 5.42 10.42
C PHE A 71 7.56 6.20 10.46
N TYR A 72 8.12 6.46 9.28
CA TYR A 72 9.36 7.23 9.18
C TYR A 72 9.17 8.64 9.74
N VAL A 73 8.09 9.30 9.33
CA VAL A 73 7.80 10.66 9.79
C VAL A 73 7.46 10.67 11.28
N GLN A 74 6.71 9.66 11.72
CA GLN A 74 6.35 9.54 13.14
C GLN A 74 7.59 9.54 14.02
N ASN A 75 8.67 8.93 13.55
CA ASN A 75 9.90 8.80 14.30
C ASN A 75 10.89 9.93 14.03
N GLY A 76 10.40 11.04 13.50
CA GLY A 76 11.22 12.22 13.31
C GLY A 76 11.92 12.31 11.96
N GLY A 77 11.59 11.41 11.04
CA GLY A 77 12.21 11.46 9.72
C GLY A 77 11.73 12.62 8.91
N VAL A 78 12.58 13.10 8.03
CA VAL A 78 12.24 14.16 7.08
C VAL A 78 12.79 13.80 5.73
N TYR A 79 12.01 14.14 4.71
CA TYR A 79 12.48 13.98 3.35
C TYR A 79 12.96 15.33 2.83
N THR A 80 14.10 15.31 2.18
CA THR A 80 14.63 16.47 1.52
C THR A 80 14.29 16.37 0.05
N PHE A 81 13.72 17.44 -0.49
CA PHE A 81 13.43 17.45 -1.91
C PHE A 81 14.74 17.55 -2.67
N GLU A 82 14.94 16.65 -3.63
CA GLU A 82 16.16 16.64 -4.41
C GLU A 82 15.87 16.74 -5.87
N GLN A 83 16.74 17.41 -6.55
CA GLN A 83 16.60 17.61 -7.98
C GLN A 83 17.14 16.44 -8.75
#